data_a68fb687a46e38ff1da48a1c9848875f
#
_entry.id   a68fb687a46e38ff1da48a1c9848875f
#
_cell.length_a   1.000
_cell.length_b   1.000
_cell.length_c   1.000
_cell.angle_alpha   90.00
_cell.angle_beta   90.00
_cell.angle_gamma   90.00
#
_symmetry.space_group_name_H-M   'P 1'
#
loop_
_entity.id
_entity.type
_entity.pdbx_description
1 polymer ?
#
loop_
_entity_poly.entity_id
_entity_poly.type
_entity_poly.pdbx_seq_one_letter_code
_entity_poly.pdbx_strand_id
1 'polypeptide(L)'
;MKTTALIPARLESKRFPNKLVKKINGTPIILKTYRAALDTGYFENVYVVSGNDQILELIEADGGKTFKSLKNHNSGTDRIAEAAIKINTDIIVNLQGDEPFISKKAIGCLIKSFDDKSVKMASLMTKFKSFEELNNPNNVKVIVDNNDNALYFSRSPIPHASKKLDDYNRHIGIYAFLKQSLIEFSNLERLNLEITENLEGNRVVEHSKKIRMINTDFHGISIDTPEDLIRAEKFISLND
;
A
#
# COMPACT_ATOMS: atom_id res chain seq x y z
N MET A 1 15.47 -14.44 -2.21
CA MET A 1 14.05 -14.70 -1.89
C MET A 1 13.21 -14.28 -3.10
N LYS A 2 12.22 -15.10 -3.47
CA LYS A 2 11.26 -14.76 -4.53
C LYS A 2 10.31 -13.69 -4.05
N THR A 3 10.10 -12.66 -4.87
CA THR A 3 9.25 -11.53 -4.51
C THR A 3 8.11 -11.37 -5.52
N THR A 4 6.90 -11.23 -5.01
CA THR A 4 5.68 -11.05 -5.84
C THR A 4 4.95 -9.79 -5.37
N ALA A 5 4.51 -8.95 -6.32
CA ALA A 5 3.58 -7.89 -6.04
C ALA A 5 2.13 -8.39 -6.20
N LEU A 6 1.29 -8.09 -5.22
CA LEU A 6 -0.15 -8.33 -5.27
C LEU A 6 -0.87 -6.98 -5.16
N ILE A 7 -1.73 -6.68 -6.12
CA ILE A 7 -2.45 -5.43 -6.25
C ILE A 7 -3.95 -5.73 -6.01
N PRO A 8 -4.48 -5.51 -4.78
CA PRO A 8 -5.89 -5.70 -4.52
C PRO A 8 -6.71 -4.64 -5.27
N ALA A 9 -7.77 -5.08 -5.94
CA ALA A 9 -8.61 -4.22 -6.73
C ALA A 9 -10.10 -4.50 -6.53
N ARG A 10 -10.92 -3.43 -6.47
CA ARG A 10 -12.37 -3.47 -6.44
C ARG A 10 -12.95 -2.24 -7.12
N LEU A 11 -14.16 -2.35 -7.69
CA LEU A 11 -14.85 -1.20 -8.29
C LEU A 11 -15.52 -0.33 -7.26
N GLU A 12 -15.97 -0.93 -6.15
CA GLU A 12 -16.71 -0.22 -5.10
C GLU A 12 -15.77 0.77 -4.39
N SER A 13 -16.07 2.05 -4.54
CA SER A 13 -15.40 3.15 -3.84
C SER A 13 -16.45 4.21 -3.53
N LYS A 14 -16.57 4.58 -2.23
CA LYS A 14 -17.58 5.55 -1.78
C LYS A 14 -17.27 6.99 -2.24
N ARG A 15 -16.00 7.40 -2.17
CA ARG A 15 -15.55 8.78 -2.48
C ARG A 15 -15.39 9.02 -3.98
N PHE A 16 -15.00 8.01 -4.73
CA PHE A 16 -14.78 8.10 -6.18
C PHE A 16 -15.20 6.78 -6.85
N PRO A 17 -16.50 6.61 -7.20
CA PRO A 17 -17.01 5.37 -7.78
C PRO A 17 -16.25 4.94 -9.03
N ASN A 18 -15.95 3.64 -9.12
CA ASN A 18 -15.22 3.03 -10.24
C ASN A 18 -13.83 3.65 -10.47
N LYS A 19 -13.18 4.19 -9.42
CA LYS A 19 -11.91 4.93 -9.57
C LYS A 19 -10.84 4.16 -10.33
N LEU A 20 -10.68 2.86 -10.09
CA LEU A 20 -9.61 2.05 -10.67
C LEU A 20 -9.68 1.92 -12.20
N VAL A 21 -10.87 2.03 -12.78
CA VAL A 21 -11.07 2.02 -14.24
C VAL A 21 -11.15 3.43 -14.85
N LYS A 22 -11.10 4.49 -14.02
CA LYS A 22 -10.91 5.86 -14.52
C LYS A 22 -9.52 6.00 -15.13
N LYS A 23 -9.41 6.91 -16.11
CA LYS A 23 -8.19 7.05 -16.91
C LYS A 23 -7.36 8.26 -16.48
N ILE A 24 -6.06 8.08 -16.41
CA ILE A 24 -5.05 9.13 -16.34
C ILE A 24 -4.35 9.17 -17.70
N ASN A 25 -4.45 10.27 -18.44
CA ASN A 25 -3.89 10.39 -19.77
C ASN A 25 -4.24 9.17 -20.67
N GLY A 26 -5.54 8.80 -20.70
CA GLY A 26 -6.05 7.71 -21.54
C GLY A 26 -5.85 6.28 -21.00
N THR A 27 -5.04 6.06 -19.96
CA THR A 27 -4.76 4.72 -19.38
C THR A 27 -5.50 4.54 -18.05
N PRO A 28 -6.24 3.44 -17.82
CA PRO A 28 -6.87 3.13 -16.54
C PRO A 28 -5.89 3.15 -15.37
N ILE A 29 -6.32 3.67 -14.21
CA ILE A 29 -5.48 3.79 -13.01
C ILE A 29 -4.87 2.45 -12.63
N ILE A 30 -5.69 1.39 -12.56
CA ILE A 30 -5.22 0.04 -12.17
C ILE A 30 -4.14 -0.49 -13.13
N LEU A 31 -4.27 -0.21 -14.43
CA LEU A 31 -3.30 -0.63 -15.43
C LEU A 31 -1.99 0.16 -15.31
N LYS A 32 -2.06 1.46 -14.99
CA LYS A 32 -0.85 2.25 -14.68
C LYS A 32 -0.14 1.71 -13.45
N THR A 33 -0.88 1.40 -12.38
CA THR A 33 -0.30 0.78 -11.17
C THR A 33 0.36 -0.57 -11.47
N TYR A 34 -0.31 -1.41 -12.26
CA TYR A 34 0.23 -2.71 -12.68
C TYR A 34 1.54 -2.56 -13.45
N ARG A 35 1.57 -1.69 -14.48
CA ARG A 35 2.77 -1.41 -15.29
C ARG A 35 3.88 -0.80 -14.45
N ALA A 36 3.57 0.17 -13.58
CA ALA A 36 4.55 0.77 -12.68
C ALA A 36 5.19 -0.28 -11.73
N ALA A 37 4.42 -1.26 -11.28
CA ALA A 37 4.96 -2.37 -10.50
C ALA A 37 5.95 -3.22 -11.32
N LEU A 38 5.61 -3.56 -12.58
CA LEU A 38 6.52 -4.28 -13.50
C LEU A 38 7.81 -3.50 -13.74
N ASP A 39 7.71 -2.20 -13.96
CA ASP A 39 8.85 -1.30 -14.29
C ASP A 39 9.85 -1.18 -13.14
N THR A 40 9.46 -1.53 -11.90
CA THR A 40 10.43 -1.60 -10.79
C THR A 40 11.51 -2.65 -11.03
N GLY A 41 11.21 -3.75 -11.71
CA GLY A 41 12.11 -4.87 -11.98
C GLY A 41 12.45 -5.73 -10.74
N TYR A 42 11.75 -5.54 -9.60
CA TYR A 42 12.00 -6.29 -8.37
C TYR A 42 11.12 -7.54 -8.20
N PHE A 43 10.07 -7.68 -9.00
CA PHE A 43 9.09 -8.73 -8.83
C PHE A 43 9.24 -9.83 -9.88
N GLU A 44 9.32 -11.10 -9.46
CA GLU A 44 9.20 -12.24 -10.38
C GLU A 44 7.81 -12.31 -11.00
N ASN A 45 6.80 -11.89 -10.23
CA ASN A 45 5.42 -11.84 -10.69
C ASN A 45 4.71 -10.62 -10.10
N VAL A 46 3.80 -10.05 -10.89
CA VAL A 46 2.84 -9.04 -10.47
C VAL A 46 1.45 -9.57 -10.79
N TYR A 47 0.52 -9.57 -9.83
CA TYR A 47 -0.87 -9.97 -10.04
C TYR A 47 -1.82 -8.87 -9.57
N VAL A 48 -2.85 -8.62 -10.36
CA VAL A 48 -4.03 -7.91 -9.87
C VAL A 48 -5.00 -8.94 -9.28
N VAL A 49 -5.39 -8.73 -8.01
CA VAL A 49 -6.28 -9.62 -7.26
C VAL A 49 -7.64 -8.98 -7.14
N SER A 50 -8.64 -9.50 -7.83
CA SER A 50 -10.00 -8.93 -7.86
C SER A 50 -11.08 -10.00 -7.91
N GLY A 51 -12.25 -9.70 -7.35
CA GLY A 51 -13.48 -10.46 -7.58
C GLY A 51 -14.29 -9.93 -8.77
N ASN A 52 -13.86 -8.83 -9.41
CA ASN A 52 -14.59 -8.16 -10.47
C ASN A 52 -14.00 -8.50 -11.84
N ASP A 53 -14.81 -9.10 -12.72
CA ASP A 53 -14.37 -9.55 -14.04
C ASP A 53 -13.91 -8.41 -14.94
N GLN A 54 -14.56 -7.25 -14.91
CA GLN A 54 -14.15 -6.08 -15.70
C GLN A 54 -12.71 -5.63 -15.40
N ILE A 55 -12.27 -5.70 -14.13
CA ILE A 55 -10.89 -5.38 -13.75
C ILE A 55 -9.94 -6.46 -14.27
N LEU A 56 -10.30 -7.76 -14.13
CA LEU A 56 -9.46 -8.87 -14.57
C LEU A 56 -9.27 -8.84 -16.09
N GLU A 57 -10.36 -8.74 -16.84
CA GLU A 57 -10.34 -8.67 -18.31
C GLU A 57 -9.50 -7.48 -18.82
N LEU A 58 -9.57 -6.33 -18.15
CA LEU A 58 -8.77 -5.16 -18.50
C LEU A 58 -7.26 -5.41 -18.37
N ILE A 59 -6.85 -6.11 -17.31
CA ILE A 59 -5.44 -6.46 -17.09
C ILE A 59 -4.99 -7.57 -18.04
N GLU A 60 -5.81 -8.59 -18.26
CA GLU A 60 -5.52 -9.72 -19.14
C GLU A 60 -5.42 -9.27 -20.61
N ALA A 61 -6.27 -8.34 -21.03
CA ALA A 61 -6.20 -7.74 -22.37
C ALA A 61 -4.87 -6.99 -22.63
N ASP A 62 -4.18 -6.52 -21.57
CA ASP A 62 -2.84 -5.93 -21.63
C ASP A 62 -1.71 -6.97 -21.48
N GLY A 63 -2.04 -8.26 -21.45
CA GLY A 63 -1.09 -9.37 -21.23
C GLY A 63 -0.67 -9.53 -19.77
N GLY A 64 -1.37 -8.86 -18.83
CA GLY A 64 -1.09 -8.89 -17.40
C GLY A 64 -1.61 -10.16 -16.72
N LYS A 65 -1.07 -10.44 -15.52
CA LYS A 65 -1.47 -11.57 -14.69
C LYS A 65 -2.52 -11.16 -13.67
N THR A 66 -3.55 -11.98 -13.53
CA THR A 66 -4.64 -11.77 -12.58
C THR A 66 -4.80 -12.96 -11.63
N PHE A 67 -5.50 -12.70 -10.53
CA PHE A 67 -5.99 -13.73 -9.63
C PHE A 67 -7.44 -13.42 -9.27
N LYS A 68 -8.37 -14.33 -9.62
CA LYS A 68 -9.79 -14.15 -9.27
C LYS A 68 -10.03 -14.49 -7.81
N SER A 69 -10.33 -13.47 -7.00
CA SER A 69 -10.75 -13.63 -5.62
C SER A 69 -12.21 -14.08 -5.57
N LEU A 70 -12.46 -15.17 -4.83
CA LEU A 70 -13.78 -15.80 -4.77
C LEU A 70 -14.58 -15.37 -3.53
N LYS A 71 -13.91 -14.74 -2.54
CA LYS A 71 -14.50 -14.35 -1.28
C LYS A 71 -14.72 -12.84 -1.21
N ASN A 72 -15.68 -12.44 -0.39
CA ASN A 72 -15.77 -11.05 0.06
C ASN A 72 -14.76 -10.81 1.18
N HIS A 73 -14.01 -9.73 1.07
CA HIS A 73 -12.96 -9.36 2.02
C HIS A 73 -13.23 -7.98 2.61
N ASN A 74 -12.92 -7.83 3.89
CA ASN A 74 -13.06 -6.55 4.59
C ASN A 74 -12.01 -5.53 4.14
N SER A 75 -10.83 -6.01 3.70
CA SER A 75 -9.71 -5.17 3.31
C SER A 75 -8.99 -5.68 2.05
N GLY A 76 -8.13 -4.81 1.48
CA GLY A 76 -7.25 -5.18 0.37
C GLY A 76 -6.24 -6.24 0.79
N THR A 77 -5.70 -6.13 1.99
CA THR A 77 -4.71 -7.07 2.53
C THR A 77 -5.32 -8.46 2.76
N ASP A 78 -6.55 -8.56 3.26
CA ASP A 78 -7.26 -9.84 3.41
C ASP A 78 -7.51 -10.49 2.03
N ARG A 79 -7.80 -9.68 0.99
CA ARG A 79 -7.98 -10.16 -0.40
C ARG A 79 -6.71 -10.77 -0.98
N ILE A 80 -5.57 -10.10 -0.82
CA ILE A 80 -4.31 -10.64 -1.34
C ILE A 80 -3.82 -11.85 -0.55
N ALA A 81 -4.19 -12.00 0.71
CA ALA A 81 -3.88 -13.20 1.50
C ALA A 81 -4.55 -14.46 0.91
N GLU A 82 -5.77 -14.36 0.36
CA GLU A 82 -6.41 -15.46 -0.39
C GLU A 82 -5.54 -15.92 -1.58
N ALA A 83 -5.04 -14.96 -2.36
CA ALA A 83 -4.18 -15.25 -3.51
C ALA A 83 -2.82 -15.82 -3.07
N ALA A 84 -2.26 -15.30 -1.99
CA ALA A 84 -0.96 -15.68 -1.47
C ALA A 84 -0.84 -17.18 -1.17
N ILE A 85 -1.92 -17.83 -0.71
CA ILE A 85 -1.93 -19.26 -0.40
C ILE A 85 -1.50 -20.08 -1.62
N LYS A 86 -1.94 -19.68 -2.83
CA LYS A 86 -1.73 -20.43 -4.09
C LYS A 86 -0.47 -20.00 -4.85
N ILE A 87 0.16 -18.89 -4.49
CA ILE A 87 1.33 -18.34 -5.19
C ILE A 87 2.61 -18.81 -4.50
N ASN A 88 3.55 -19.35 -5.29
CA ASN A 88 4.86 -19.76 -4.79
C ASN A 88 5.82 -18.55 -4.74
N THR A 89 5.95 -17.95 -3.57
CA THR A 89 6.77 -16.76 -3.33
C THR A 89 7.19 -16.70 -1.85
N ASP A 90 8.27 -15.99 -1.55
CA ASP A 90 8.78 -15.80 -0.17
C ASP A 90 8.28 -14.48 0.41
N ILE A 91 8.37 -13.40 -0.40
CA ILE A 91 7.96 -12.04 -0.01
C ILE A 91 6.80 -11.59 -0.89
N ILE A 92 5.79 -11.00 -0.27
CA ILE A 92 4.64 -10.38 -0.93
C ILE A 92 4.66 -8.90 -0.65
N VAL A 93 4.62 -8.09 -1.70
CA VAL A 93 4.43 -6.64 -1.61
C VAL A 93 2.99 -6.31 -1.98
N ASN A 94 2.26 -5.72 -1.04
CA ASN A 94 0.91 -5.21 -1.23
C ASN A 94 1.00 -3.79 -1.79
N LEU A 95 0.67 -3.62 -3.06
CA LEU A 95 0.60 -2.33 -3.75
C LEU A 95 -0.86 -1.94 -3.94
N GLN A 96 -1.25 -0.77 -3.43
CA GLN A 96 -2.63 -0.33 -3.58
C GLN A 96 -2.95 -0.01 -5.04
N GLY A 97 -4.11 -0.48 -5.54
CA GLY A 97 -4.48 -0.33 -6.95
C GLY A 97 -4.66 1.11 -7.42
N ASP A 98 -4.76 2.06 -6.50
CA ASP A 98 -4.92 3.49 -6.70
C ASP A 98 -3.62 4.31 -6.51
N GLU A 99 -2.47 3.64 -6.41
CA GLU A 99 -1.15 4.27 -6.30
C GLU A 99 -0.30 4.02 -7.58
N PRO A 100 -0.58 4.73 -8.70
CA PRO A 100 0.08 4.48 -9.98
C PRO A 100 1.52 4.99 -10.05
N PHE A 101 1.97 5.74 -9.05
CA PHE A 101 3.33 6.28 -8.98
C PHE A 101 4.12 5.49 -7.94
N ILE A 102 4.94 4.56 -8.40
CA ILE A 102 5.72 3.66 -7.53
C ILE A 102 7.20 4.02 -7.65
N SER A 103 7.87 4.25 -6.52
CA SER A 103 9.31 4.49 -6.50
C SER A 103 10.08 3.16 -6.49
N LYS A 104 10.84 2.90 -7.54
CA LYS A 104 11.76 1.77 -7.62
C LYS A 104 12.71 1.72 -6.41
N LYS A 105 13.29 2.87 -6.02
CA LYS A 105 14.19 2.99 -4.86
C LYS A 105 13.48 2.58 -3.56
N ALA A 106 12.26 3.09 -3.34
CA ALA A 106 11.50 2.77 -2.12
C ALA A 106 11.13 1.28 -2.04
N ILE A 107 10.69 0.67 -3.15
CA ILE A 107 10.42 -0.77 -3.23
C ILE A 107 11.68 -1.58 -2.97
N GLY A 108 12.83 -1.20 -3.54
CA GLY A 108 14.11 -1.87 -3.30
C GLY A 108 14.52 -1.84 -1.83
N CYS A 109 14.39 -0.68 -1.15
CA CYS A 109 14.66 -0.57 0.28
C CYS A 109 13.70 -1.42 1.12
N LEU A 110 12.41 -1.43 0.76
CA LEU A 110 11.40 -2.23 1.44
C LEU A 110 11.70 -3.72 1.35
N ILE A 111 12.04 -4.25 0.17
CA ILE A 111 12.38 -5.66 -0.04
C ILE A 111 13.69 -6.01 0.69
N LYS A 112 14.71 -5.14 0.60
CA LYS A 112 16.00 -5.34 1.27
C LYS A 112 15.89 -5.43 2.80
N SER A 113 14.85 -4.84 3.42
CA SER A 113 14.65 -4.93 4.86
C SER A 113 14.52 -6.37 5.37
N PHE A 114 14.12 -7.32 4.52
CA PHE A 114 13.99 -8.74 4.84
C PHE A 114 15.33 -9.50 4.87
N ASP A 115 16.46 -8.84 4.57
CA ASP A 115 17.78 -9.40 4.85
C ASP A 115 18.00 -9.53 6.36
N ASP A 116 17.40 -8.66 7.17
CA ASP A 116 17.22 -8.85 8.61
C ASP A 116 16.14 -9.91 8.87
N LYS A 117 16.56 -11.07 9.35
CA LYS A 117 15.68 -12.24 9.62
C LYS A 117 14.62 -11.97 10.70
N SER A 118 14.76 -10.92 11.48
CA SER A 118 13.74 -10.48 12.45
C SER A 118 12.56 -9.79 11.81
N VAL A 119 12.70 -9.25 10.59
CA VAL A 119 11.65 -8.55 9.84
C VAL A 119 10.73 -9.58 9.21
N LYS A 120 9.45 -9.53 9.59
CA LYS A 120 8.39 -10.38 9.06
C LYS A 120 7.34 -9.58 8.29
N MET A 121 7.22 -8.30 8.62
CA MET A 121 6.35 -7.31 7.98
C MET A 121 7.09 -5.97 7.97
N ALA A 122 7.02 -5.25 6.86
CA ALA A 122 7.57 -3.91 6.71
C ALA A 122 6.59 -3.00 5.97
N SER A 123 6.75 -1.68 6.18
CA SER A 123 6.03 -0.64 5.45
C SER A 123 6.92 0.58 5.27
N LEU A 124 6.45 1.57 4.53
CA LEU A 124 7.21 2.78 4.22
C LEU A 124 6.76 3.96 5.09
N MET A 125 7.70 4.84 5.43
CA MET A 125 7.41 6.14 6.02
C MET A 125 8.29 7.23 5.40
N THR A 126 7.79 8.47 5.42
CA THR A 126 8.51 9.65 4.95
C THR A 126 8.23 10.83 5.86
N LYS A 127 8.95 11.94 5.69
CA LYS A 127 8.66 13.17 6.42
C LYS A 127 7.52 13.95 5.76
N PHE A 128 6.79 14.73 6.54
CA PHE A 128 5.82 15.68 6.01
C PHE A 128 6.50 16.88 5.37
N LYS A 129 5.90 17.46 4.32
CA LYS A 129 6.41 18.67 3.65
C LYS A 129 5.85 19.97 4.25
N SER A 130 4.69 19.88 4.90
CA SER A 130 4.04 21.05 5.51
C SER A 130 3.13 20.65 6.67
N PHE A 131 2.81 21.62 7.54
CA PHE A 131 1.79 21.42 8.57
C PHE A 131 0.38 21.26 8.01
N GLU A 132 0.11 21.75 6.81
CA GLU A 132 -1.14 21.51 6.10
C GLU A 132 -1.29 20.01 5.75
N GLU A 133 -0.26 19.40 5.17
CA GLU A 133 -0.24 17.96 4.93
C GLU A 133 -0.38 17.15 6.23
N LEU A 134 0.28 17.59 7.31
CA LEU A 134 0.21 16.93 8.61
C LEU A 134 -1.21 16.95 9.19
N ASN A 135 -1.91 18.07 9.07
CA ASN A 135 -3.26 18.22 9.60
C ASN A 135 -4.34 17.53 8.75
N ASN A 136 -4.01 17.10 7.54
CA ASN A 136 -4.93 16.35 6.70
C ASN A 136 -5.10 14.91 7.23
N PRO A 137 -6.31 14.47 7.65
CA PRO A 137 -6.55 13.14 8.19
C PRO A 137 -6.39 12.00 7.17
N ASN A 138 -6.33 12.31 5.87
CA ASN A 138 -6.03 11.33 4.83
C ASN A 138 -4.54 10.96 4.80
N ASN A 139 -3.67 11.82 5.29
CA ASN A 139 -2.25 11.53 5.48
C ASN A 139 -2.03 10.89 6.84
N VAL A 140 -1.85 9.58 6.87
CA VAL A 140 -1.67 8.81 8.10
C VAL A 140 -0.32 9.12 8.75
N LYS A 141 -0.30 9.30 10.06
CA LYS A 141 0.90 9.49 10.88
C LYS A 141 1.31 8.17 11.49
N VAL A 142 2.60 7.96 11.64
CA VAL A 142 3.14 6.79 12.34
C VAL A 142 4.22 7.23 13.33
N ILE A 143 4.16 6.73 14.55
CA ILE A 143 5.25 6.82 15.52
C ILE A 143 5.97 5.48 15.60
N VAL A 144 7.27 5.53 15.82
CA VAL A 144 8.14 4.36 15.81
C VAL A 144 9.00 4.28 17.08
N ASP A 145 9.44 3.08 17.41
CA ASP A 145 10.47 2.86 18.44
C ASP A 145 11.89 3.14 17.90
N ASN A 146 12.90 3.01 18.76
CA ASN A 146 14.32 3.24 18.39
C ASN A 146 14.87 2.23 17.36
N ASN A 147 14.11 1.19 17.04
CA ASN A 147 14.45 0.21 16.02
C ASN A 147 13.59 0.36 14.77
N ASP A 148 12.93 1.51 14.60
CA ASP A 148 11.99 1.79 13.51
C ASP A 148 10.80 0.80 13.44
N ASN A 149 10.38 0.19 14.54
CA ASN A 149 9.12 -0.56 14.54
C ASN A 149 7.97 0.37 14.86
N ALA A 150 6.86 0.25 14.12
CA ALA A 150 5.66 1.02 14.38
C ALA A 150 5.11 0.77 15.78
N LEU A 151 4.79 1.86 16.48
CA LEU A 151 4.13 1.86 17.78
C LEU A 151 2.65 2.19 17.65
N TYR A 152 2.27 3.07 16.71
CA TYR A 152 0.89 3.45 16.47
C TYR A 152 0.73 4.20 15.16
N PHE A 153 -0.42 3.97 14.48
CA PHE A 153 -0.82 4.70 13.29
C PHE A 153 -2.07 5.53 13.61
N SER A 154 -2.09 6.82 13.24
CA SER A 154 -3.21 7.70 13.51
C SER A 154 -3.52 8.65 12.35
N ARG A 155 -4.82 8.99 12.22
CA ARG A 155 -5.26 10.08 11.35
C ARG A 155 -5.04 11.45 11.99
N SER A 156 -5.03 11.52 13.32
CA SER A 156 -4.68 12.74 14.06
C SER A 156 -3.17 12.99 14.07
N PRO A 157 -2.70 14.23 14.16
CA PRO A 157 -1.28 14.53 14.35
C PRO A 157 -0.75 13.90 15.64
N ILE A 158 0.25 13.04 15.52
CA ILE A 158 1.02 12.42 16.60
C ILE A 158 2.51 12.48 16.27
N PRO A 159 3.42 12.73 17.27
CA PRO A 159 3.18 12.99 18.69
C PRO A 159 2.52 14.38 18.93
N HIS A 160 2.06 14.62 20.17
CA HIS A 160 1.36 15.85 20.53
C HIS A 160 2.26 17.08 20.41
N ALA A 161 1.73 18.13 19.77
CA ALA A 161 2.20 19.52 19.79
C ALA A 161 3.70 19.76 19.51
N SER A 162 4.38 18.92 18.71
CA SER A 162 5.72 19.33 18.26
C SER A 162 5.63 20.52 17.31
N LYS A 163 6.58 21.46 17.49
CA LYS A 163 6.75 22.63 16.61
C LYS A 163 7.66 22.34 15.42
N LYS A 164 8.29 21.17 15.38
CA LYS A 164 9.20 20.75 14.33
C LYS A 164 8.51 19.73 13.44
N LEU A 165 8.42 20.03 12.17
CA LEU A 165 7.79 19.12 11.18
C LEU A 165 8.52 17.78 11.09
N ASP A 166 9.84 17.78 11.29
CA ASP A 166 10.69 16.58 11.25
C ASP A 166 10.40 15.56 12.36
N ASP A 167 9.68 15.97 13.44
CA ASP A 167 9.27 15.04 14.48
C ASP A 167 8.12 14.11 14.04
N TYR A 168 7.48 14.41 12.90
CA TYR A 168 6.35 13.66 12.39
C TYR A 168 6.75 12.77 11.21
N ASN A 169 6.26 11.53 11.21
CA ASN A 169 6.42 10.61 10.08
C ASN A 169 5.06 10.36 9.43
N ARG A 170 5.02 10.48 8.10
CA ARG A 170 3.88 10.11 7.27
C ARG A 170 4.03 8.64 6.86
N HIS A 171 3.04 7.84 7.14
CA HIS A 171 2.95 6.47 6.64
C HIS A 171 2.60 6.46 5.15
N ILE A 172 3.24 5.57 4.40
CA ILE A 172 2.90 5.26 3.01
C ILE A 172 2.35 3.84 2.97
N GLY A 173 1.14 3.65 2.47
CA GLY A 173 0.34 2.43 2.54
C GLY A 173 0.85 1.24 1.70
N ILE A 174 2.14 1.17 1.41
CA ILE A 174 2.78 0.04 0.75
C ILE A 174 3.34 -0.88 1.84
N TYR A 175 2.89 -2.12 1.86
CA TYR A 175 3.35 -3.12 2.83
C TYR A 175 4.08 -4.26 2.15
N ALA A 176 5.07 -4.82 2.83
CA ALA A 176 5.71 -6.07 2.45
C ALA A 176 5.63 -7.08 3.60
N PHE A 177 5.46 -8.35 3.26
CA PHE A 177 5.30 -9.44 4.21
C PHE A 177 6.13 -10.63 3.78
N LEU A 178 6.69 -11.38 4.74
CA LEU A 178 6.90 -12.80 4.47
C LEU A 178 5.54 -13.44 4.21
N LYS A 179 5.46 -14.36 3.23
CA LYS A 179 4.19 -15.02 2.86
C LYS A 179 3.41 -15.55 4.05
N GLN A 180 4.09 -16.26 4.94
CA GLN A 180 3.47 -16.82 6.15
C GLN A 180 2.89 -15.74 7.05
N SER A 181 3.59 -14.61 7.20
CA SER A 181 3.14 -13.49 8.04
C SER A 181 1.91 -12.78 7.47
N LEU A 182 1.75 -12.72 6.13
CA LEU A 182 0.53 -12.22 5.50
C LEU A 182 -0.67 -13.15 5.80
N ILE A 183 -0.48 -14.46 5.72
CA ILE A 183 -1.53 -15.43 6.04
C ILE A 183 -1.92 -15.33 7.52
N GLU A 184 -0.93 -15.21 8.43
CA GLU A 184 -1.18 -14.98 9.85
C GLU A 184 -1.95 -13.67 10.08
N PHE A 185 -1.54 -12.57 9.42
CA PHE A 185 -2.22 -11.28 9.51
C PHE A 185 -3.71 -11.38 9.15
N SER A 186 -4.04 -12.08 8.07
CA SER A 186 -5.43 -12.23 7.62
C SER A 186 -6.32 -13.02 8.59
N ASN A 187 -5.73 -13.79 9.51
CA ASN A 187 -6.42 -14.52 10.57
C ASN A 187 -6.52 -13.74 11.90
N LEU A 188 -5.88 -12.58 12.00
CA LEU A 188 -5.99 -11.74 13.20
C LEU A 188 -7.36 -11.06 13.26
N GLU A 189 -7.95 -11.05 14.43
CA GLU A 189 -9.19 -10.31 14.69
C GLU A 189 -8.95 -8.80 14.55
N ARG A 190 -9.92 -8.09 14.01
CA ARG A 190 -9.93 -6.63 13.98
C ARG A 190 -10.32 -6.10 15.35
N LEU A 191 -9.40 -5.39 16.00
CA LEU A 191 -9.59 -4.84 17.32
C LEU A 191 -9.92 -3.34 17.27
N ASN A 192 -10.03 -2.72 18.45
CA ASN A 192 -10.60 -1.40 18.60
C ASN A 192 -9.81 -0.29 17.89
N LEU A 193 -8.48 -0.30 17.92
CA LEU A 193 -7.67 0.75 17.27
C LEU A 193 -7.77 0.68 15.75
N GLU A 194 -7.72 -0.53 15.17
CA GLU A 194 -7.94 -0.69 13.73
C GLU A 194 -9.32 -0.18 13.32
N ILE A 195 -10.37 -0.54 14.08
CA ILE A 195 -11.76 -0.16 13.76
C ILE A 195 -11.92 1.36 13.87
N THR A 196 -11.42 1.97 14.96
CA THR A 196 -11.58 3.39 15.24
C THR A 196 -10.83 4.27 14.24
N GLU A 197 -9.57 3.97 13.97
CA GLU A 197 -8.74 4.73 13.03
C GLU A 197 -9.00 4.31 11.56
N ASN A 198 -9.59 3.14 11.36
CA ASN A 198 -9.74 2.50 10.05
C ASN A 198 -8.38 2.37 9.33
N LEU A 199 -7.39 1.83 10.05
CA LEU A 199 -6.01 1.65 9.61
C LEU A 199 -5.52 0.24 9.94
N GLU A 200 -5.26 -0.59 8.90
CA GLU A 200 -4.86 -2.00 9.03
C GLU A 200 -3.54 -2.19 9.82
N GLY A 201 -2.62 -1.21 9.78
CA GLY A 201 -1.38 -1.28 10.55
C GLY A 201 -1.61 -1.41 12.06
N ASN A 202 -2.71 -0.85 12.58
CA ASN A 202 -3.04 -0.96 13.99
C ASN A 202 -3.41 -2.40 14.39
N ARG A 203 -3.98 -3.23 13.50
CA ARG A 203 -4.22 -4.65 13.79
C ARG A 203 -2.95 -5.36 14.26
N VAL A 204 -1.83 -5.11 13.57
CA VAL A 204 -0.53 -5.71 13.90
C VAL A 204 -0.05 -5.26 15.27
N VAL A 205 -0.15 -3.95 15.54
CA VAL A 205 0.31 -3.34 16.80
C VAL A 205 -0.54 -3.82 17.99
N GLU A 206 -1.86 -3.86 17.84
CA GLU A 206 -2.78 -4.34 18.88
C GLU A 206 -2.53 -5.82 19.25
N HIS A 207 -2.06 -6.63 18.30
CA HIS A 207 -1.65 -8.01 18.55
C HIS A 207 -0.17 -8.16 18.97
N SER A 208 0.48 -7.08 19.42
CA SER A 208 1.88 -7.05 19.86
C SER A 208 2.88 -7.60 18.83
N LYS A 209 2.52 -7.52 17.55
CA LYS A 209 3.41 -7.86 16.43
C LYS A 209 4.11 -6.60 15.91
N LYS A 210 5.17 -6.77 15.14
CA LYS A 210 6.02 -5.67 14.67
C LYS A 210 5.85 -5.41 13.19
N ILE A 211 5.83 -4.13 12.81
CA ILE A 211 5.99 -3.63 11.45
C ILE A 211 7.26 -2.79 11.43
N ARG A 212 8.26 -3.20 10.66
CA ARG A 212 9.45 -2.39 10.42
C ARG A 212 9.11 -1.25 9.46
N MET A 213 9.30 -0.02 9.90
CA MET A 213 9.08 1.16 9.08
C MET A 213 10.37 1.55 8.37
N ILE A 214 10.32 1.65 7.04
CA ILE A 214 11.46 1.98 6.20
C ILE A 214 11.35 3.42 5.75
N ASN A 215 12.35 4.24 6.11
CA ASN A 215 12.42 5.62 5.68
C ASN A 215 12.65 5.73 4.17
N THR A 216 11.92 6.65 3.54
CA THR A 216 12.07 6.97 2.12
C THR A 216 11.84 8.47 1.88
N ASP A 217 12.42 8.99 0.82
CA ASP A 217 12.11 10.33 0.24
C ASP A 217 10.93 10.29 -0.74
N PHE A 218 10.35 9.12 -0.97
CA PHE A 218 9.18 8.93 -1.82
C PHE A 218 7.90 9.44 -1.13
N HIS A 219 7.14 10.25 -1.84
CA HIS A 219 5.88 10.85 -1.37
C HIS A 219 4.66 10.40 -2.16
N GLY A 220 4.45 9.17 -2.41
CA GLY A 220 3.37 8.60 -3.22
C GLY A 220 2.14 9.51 -3.47
N ILE A 221 1.57 9.44 -4.66
CA ILE A 221 0.32 10.11 -5.01
C ILE A 221 -0.75 9.05 -5.10
N SER A 222 -1.60 8.96 -4.07
CA SER A 222 -2.79 8.12 -4.08
C SER A 222 -3.95 8.87 -4.75
N ILE A 223 -4.76 8.15 -5.52
CA ILE A 223 -5.92 8.72 -6.20
C ILE A 223 -7.18 8.27 -5.47
N ASP A 224 -7.70 9.14 -4.61
CA ASP A 224 -8.87 8.89 -3.79
C ASP A 224 -10.09 9.72 -4.18
N THR A 225 -9.85 10.84 -4.86
CA THR A 225 -10.88 11.81 -5.27
C THR A 225 -10.67 12.24 -6.72
N PRO A 226 -11.65 12.87 -7.38
CA PRO A 226 -11.45 13.47 -8.71
C PRO A 226 -10.34 14.53 -8.74
N GLU A 227 -10.16 15.28 -7.65
CA GLU A 227 -9.10 16.30 -7.53
C GLU A 227 -7.71 15.65 -7.53
N ASP A 228 -7.58 14.46 -6.92
CA ASP A 228 -6.33 13.69 -6.96
C ASP A 228 -5.99 13.24 -8.38
N LEU A 229 -7.01 12.89 -9.18
CA LEU A 229 -6.82 12.52 -10.58
C LEU A 229 -6.22 13.69 -11.37
N ILE A 230 -6.77 14.90 -11.21
CA ILE A 230 -6.26 16.12 -11.86
C ILE A 230 -4.81 16.41 -11.43
N ARG A 231 -4.50 16.23 -10.12
CA ARG A 231 -3.12 16.38 -9.62
C ARG A 231 -2.18 15.37 -10.23
N ALA A 232 -2.62 14.13 -10.37
CA ALA A 232 -1.84 13.05 -11.00
C ALA A 232 -1.53 13.34 -12.47
N GLU A 233 -2.50 13.85 -13.25
CA GLU A 233 -2.30 14.25 -14.65
C GLU A 233 -1.29 15.41 -14.78
N LYS A 234 -1.40 16.42 -13.90
CA LYS A 234 -0.42 17.50 -13.84
C LYS A 234 0.98 17.02 -13.48
N PHE A 235 1.08 16.07 -12.54
CA PHE A 235 2.38 15.50 -12.16
C PHE A 235 3.06 14.81 -13.34
N ILE A 236 2.33 14.05 -14.14
CA ILE A 236 2.87 13.38 -15.33
C ILE A 236 3.36 14.45 -16.33
N SER A 237 2.52 15.45 -16.67
CA SER A 237 2.89 16.47 -17.66
C SER A 237 4.05 17.37 -17.26
N LEU A 238 4.49 17.35 -16.01
CA LEU A 238 5.67 18.07 -15.54
C LEU A 238 6.96 17.23 -15.56
N ASN A 239 6.84 15.90 -15.71
CA ASN A 239 7.95 14.97 -15.66
C ASN A 239 8.18 14.20 -16.98
N ASP A 240 7.31 14.40 -17.98
CA ASP A 240 7.49 14.01 -19.40
C ASP A 240 8.23 15.12 -20.18
#